data_0d19ea64ca8e59c9f5f3f428fe26becf
#
_entry.id   0d19ea64ca8e59c9f5f3f428fe26becf
#
_cell.length_a   1.000
_cell.length_b   1.000
_cell.length_c   1.000
_cell.angle_alpha   90.00
_cell.angle_beta   90.00
_cell.angle_gamma   90.00
#
_symmetry.space_group_name_H-M   'P 1'
#
loop_
_entity.id
_entity.type
_entity.pdbx_description
1 polymer ?
#
loop_
_entity_poly.entity_id
_entity_poly.type
_entity_poly.pdbx_seq_one_letter_code
_entity_poly.pdbx_strand_id
1 'polypeptide(L)'
;ERWYVHLAERPEPRFHPLADVNGRPVQLFLPEGNDVGRWARLSNELEVWLHSHGVNAAREAAGQRTINGIWLWGAGPDHAPCSPKVAAVHASQPFALGLARMAGVTVSPASRYTPSSGTLLVLVDTLQRPALHKDGEAWVNELCQLEANWFAPILAELKARRLTGVSIRVPDDRHLLEADIHTSSLWKFWRKPRPLADLLASAPQPDTVSP
;
A
#
# COMPACT_ATOMS: atom_id res chain seq x y z
N GLU A 1 9.28 10.59 0.63
CA GLU A 1 8.36 11.73 0.42
C GLU A 1 7.69 11.62 -0.94
N ARG A 2 6.49 12.18 -1.09
CA ARG A 2 5.74 12.24 -2.35
C ARG A 2 5.40 13.68 -2.66
N TRP A 3 5.61 14.05 -3.91
CA TRP A 3 5.24 15.35 -4.44
C TRP A 3 4.15 15.16 -5.51
N TYR A 4 3.21 16.06 -5.56
CA TYR A 4 2.11 16.04 -6.52
C TYR A 4 2.24 17.26 -7.41
N VAL A 5 2.17 17.03 -8.72
CA VAL A 5 2.32 18.09 -9.72
C VAL A 5 1.06 18.13 -10.57
N HIS A 6 0.50 19.33 -10.73
CA HIS A 6 -0.55 19.58 -11.71
C HIS A 6 0.12 19.90 -13.05
N LEU A 7 -0.29 19.17 -14.09
CA LEU A 7 0.18 19.39 -15.45
C LEU A 7 -0.95 19.98 -16.29
N ALA A 8 -0.64 20.96 -17.14
CA ALA A 8 -1.62 21.53 -18.07
C ALA A 8 -2.11 20.52 -19.11
N GLU A 9 -1.24 19.60 -19.50
CA GLU A 9 -1.51 18.54 -20.46
C GLU A 9 -1.17 17.18 -19.87
N ARG A 10 -1.95 16.17 -20.24
CA ARG A 10 -1.67 14.79 -19.84
C ARG A 10 -0.38 14.31 -20.52
N PRO A 11 0.57 13.75 -19.77
CA PRO A 11 1.75 13.13 -20.38
C PRO A 11 1.33 11.93 -21.25
N GLU A 12 1.94 11.81 -22.42
CA GLU A 12 1.69 10.68 -23.33
C GLU A 12 2.28 9.35 -22.83
N PRO A 13 3.50 9.33 -22.23
CA PRO A 13 4.09 8.08 -21.78
C PRO A 13 3.29 7.38 -20.70
N ARG A 14 3.32 6.06 -20.74
CA ARG A 14 2.90 5.21 -19.62
C ARG A 14 4.02 5.16 -18.59
N PHE A 15 3.72 5.57 -17.38
CA PHE A 15 4.61 5.47 -16.23
C PHE A 15 4.24 4.26 -15.37
N HIS A 16 5.25 3.57 -14.85
CA HIS A 16 5.05 2.45 -13.94
C HIS A 16 4.78 2.95 -12.51
N PRO A 17 3.79 2.38 -11.80
CA PRO A 17 3.51 2.70 -10.41
C PRO A 17 4.74 2.47 -9.52
N LEU A 18 4.92 3.30 -8.50
CA LEU A 18 6.03 3.15 -7.56
C LEU A 18 6.04 1.77 -6.88
N ALA A 19 4.88 1.16 -6.67
CA ALA A 19 4.76 -0.17 -6.08
C ALA A 19 5.47 -1.25 -6.92
N ASP A 20 5.42 -1.13 -8.26
CA ASP A 20 6.03 -2.10 -9.17
C ASP A 20 7.56 -1.96 -9.21
N VAL A 21 8.06 -0.76 -8.97
CA VAL A 21 9.49 -0.41 -9.12
C VAL A 21 10.25 -0.61 -7.82
N ASN A 22 9.58 -0.46 -6.69
CA ASN A 22 10.21 -0.46 -5.39
C ASN A 22 10.92 -1.80 -5.10
N GLY A 23 12.23 -1.74 -4.84
CA GLY A 23 13.08 -2.91 -4.61
C GLY A 23 13.51 -3.67 -5.87
N ARG A 24 13.24 -3.15 -7.07
CA ARG A 24 13.61 -3.75 -8.36
C ARG A 24 14.55 -2.84 -9.16
N PRO A 25 15.31 -3.37 -10.14
CA PRO A 25 16.14 -2.54 -11.02
C PRO A 25 15.29 -1.55 -11.81
N VAL A 26 15.59 -0.26 -11.67
CA VAL A 26 14.81 0.86 -12.25
C VAL A 26 14.73 0.78 -13.78
N GLN A 27 15.79 0.23 -14.40
CA GLN A 27 15.92 0.09 -15.86
C GLN A 27 14.81 -0.75 -16.50
N LEU A 28 14.18 -1.65 -15.72
CA LEU A 28 13.07 -2.48 -16.20
C LEU A 28 11.72 -1.75 -16.23
N PHE A 29 11.67 -0.52 -15.72
CA PHE A 29 10.43 0.24 -15.52
C PHE A 29 10.51 1.65 -16.11
N LEU A 30 11.34 1.83 -17.11
CA LEU A 30 11.42 3.13 -17.81
C LEU A 30 10.07 3.45 -18.46
N PRO A 31 9.72 4.73 -18.60
CA PRO A 31 8.50 5.14 -19.29
C PRO A 31 8.42 4.56 -20.69
N GLU A 32 7.22 4.16 -21.13
CA GLU A 32 6.95 3.54 -22.41
C GLU A 32 6.00 4.41 -23.27
N GLY A 33 6.12 4.32 -24.60
CA GLY A 33 5.24 5.02 -25.54
C GLY A 33 5.88 6.24 -26.16
N ASN A 34 5.06 7.24 -26.51
CA ASN A 34 5.52 8.46 -27.16
C ASN A 34 6.14 9.44 -26.17
N ASP A 35 6.96 10.37 -26.66
CA ASP A 35 7.61 11.44 -25.89
C ASP A 35 8.43 10.99 -24.66
N VAL A 36 8.84 9.74 -24.62
CA VAL A 36 9.68 9.19 -23.52
C VAL A 36 11.00 9.94 -23.38
N GLY A 37 11.57 10.44 -24.48
CA GLY A 37 12.84 11.16 -24.48
C GLY A 37 12.81 12.45 -23.67
N ARG A 38 11.70 13.19 -23.69
CA ARG A 38 11.52 14.39 -22.86
C ARG A 38 11.54 14.05 -21.37
N TRP A 39 10.83 13.00 -20.98
CA TRP A 39 10.72 12.58 -19.58
C TRP A 39 12.00 11.94 -19.07
N ALA A 40 12.71 11.18 -19.92
CA ALA A 40 14.03 10.64 -19.57
C ALA A 40 15.05 11.77 -19.35
N ARG A 41 15.04 12.80 -20.22
CA ARG A 41 15.89 13.99 -20.06
C ARG A 41 15.59 14.70 -18.76
N LEU A 42 14.30 14.95 -18.46
CA LEU A 42 13.90 15.58 -17.20
C LEU A 42 14.40 14.79 -15.97
N SER A 43 14.26 13.46 -16.00
CA SER A 43 14.75 12.60 -14.91
C SER A 43 16.27 12.73 -14.73
N ASN A 44 17.03 12.69 -15.82
CA ASN A 44 18.48 12.85 -15.78
C ASN A 44 18.91 14.26 -15.29
N GLU A 45 18.24 15.32 -15.74
CA GLU A 45 18.50 16.66 -15.26
C GLU A 45 18.25 16.82 -13.76
N LEU A 46 17.17 16.19 -13.28
CA LEU A 46 16.84 16.17 -11.85
C LEU A 46 17.88 15.37 -11.03
N GLU A 47 18.37 14.25 -11.55
CA GLU A 47 19.44 13.46 -10.89
C GLU A 47 20.73 14.29 -10.78
N VAL A 48 21.17 14.92 -11.87
CA VAL A 48 22.36 15.78 -11.88
C VAL A 48 22.21 16.96 -10.90
N TRP A 49 21.05 17.60 -10.93
CA TRP A 49 20.76 18.72 -10.04
C TRP A 49 20.74 18.31 -8.58
N LEU A 50 20.09 17.19 -8.24
CA LEU A 50 20.04 16.67 -6.88
C LEU A 50 21.41 16.26 -6.36
N HIS A 51 22.26 15.68 -7.23
CA HIS A 51 23.61 15.26 -6.84
C HIS A 51 24.44 16.41 -6.27
N SER A 52 24.32 17.59 -6.83
CA SER A 52 25.08 18.79 -6.39
C SER A 52 24.30 19.70 -5.45
N HIS A 53 23.04 19.40 -5.13
CA HIS A 53 22.19 20.30 -4.36
C HIS A 53 22.49 20.24 -2.86
N GLY A 54 22.51 21.41 -2.22
CA GLY A 54 22.82 21.54 -0.78
C GLY A 54 21.90 20.74 0.15
N VAL A 55 20.70 20.34 -0.31
CA VAL A 55 19.82 19.45 0.46
C VAL A 55 20.49 18.11 0.77
N ASN A 56 21.27 17.56 -0.16
CA ASN A 56 21.96 16.30 0.05
C ASN A 56 23.13 16.45 1.04
N ALA A 57 23.87 17.55 0.97
CA ALA A 57 24.89 17.85 1.97
C ALA A 57 24.31 17.97 3.39
N ALA A 58 23.14 18.64 3.53
CA ALA A 58 22.44 18.74 4.81
C ALA A 58 21.95 17.38 5.31
N ARG A 59 21.45 16.52 4.41
CA ARG A 59 20.99 15.16 4.74
C ARG A 59 22.15 14.27 5.19
N GLU A 60 23.28 14.32 4.51
CA GLU A 60 24.50 13.58 4.88
C GLU A 60 25.02 14.02 6.25
N ALA A 61 25.07 15.34 6.51
CA ALA A 61 25.45 15.87 7.81
C ALA A 61 24.51 15.41 8.95
N ALA A 62 23.24 15.14 8.62
CA ALA A 62 22.24 14.60 9.54
C ALA A 62 22.22 13.04 9.59
N GLY A 63 23.16 12.34 8.95
CA GLY A 63 23.19 10.87 8.87
C GLY A 63 22.05 10.26 8.06
N GLN A 64 21.40 11.04 7.20
CA GLN A 64 20.30 10.59 6.33
C GLN A 64 20.82 10.21 4.96
N ARG A 65 20.14 9.29 4.29
CA ARG A 65 20.46 8.94 2.89
C ARG A 65 20.20 10.12 1.96
N THR A 66 21.06 10.32 0.96
CA THR A 66 20.87 11.29 -0.11
C THR A 66 19.66 10.95 -0.98
N ILE A 67 19.09 11.96 -1.62
CA ILE A 67 18.05 11.83 -2.65
C ILE A 67 18.74 11.88 -4.00
N ASN A 68 18.80 10.74 -4.70
CA ASN A 68 19.57 10.62 -5.94
C ASN A 68 18.71 10.74 -7.20
N GLY A 69 17.39 10.74 -7.08
CA GLY A 69 16.49 10.84 -8.22
C GLY A 69 15.04 10.96 -7.81
N ILE A 70 14.19 11.18 -8.79
CA ILE A 70 12.73 11.30 -8.65
C ILE A 70 12.08 10.26 -9.55
N TRP A 71 11.11 9.53 -9.01
CA TRP A 71 10.29 8.60 -9.77
C TRP A 71 8.96 9.24 -10.14
N LEU A 72 8.71 9.37 -11.46
CA LEU A 72 7.48 9.92 -12.00
C LEU A 72 6.45 8.81 -12.20
N TRP A 73 5.25 8.98 -11.67
CA TRP A 73 4.18 7.99 -11.79
C TRP A 73 2.79 8.58 -11.53
N GLY A 74 1.75 7.80 -11.82
CA GLY A 74 0.38 8.15 -11.46
C GLY A 74 -0.22 9.27 -12.29
N ALA A 75 0.29 9.52 -13.50
CA ALA A 75 -0.32 10.46 -14.41
C ALA A 75 -1.71 9.98 -14.84
N GLY A 76 -2.71 10.82 -14.68
CA GLY A 76 -4.09 10.52 -15.06
C GLY A 76 -4.99 11.74 -14.95
N PRO A 77 -6.21 11.67 -15.49
CA PRO A 77 -7.20 12.71 -15.29
C PRO A 77 -7.70 12.70 -13.85
N ASP A 78 -8.29 13.81 -13.43
CA ASP A 78 -9.06 13.83 -12.19
C ASP A 78 -10.23 12.85 -12.29
N HIS A 79 -10.40 12.04 -11.27
CA HIS A 79 -11.50 11.09 -11.22
C HIS A 79 -12.74 11.73 -10.61
N ALA A 80 -13.90 11.37 -11.15
CA ALA A 80 -15.16 11.72 -10.52
C ALA A 80 -15.26 11.08 -9.13
N PRO A 81 -15.89 11.76 -8.16
CA PRO A 81 -16.14 11.18 -6.85
C PRO A 81 -16.91 9.86 -6.98
N CYS A 82 -16.48 8.83 -6.30
CA CYS A 82 -17.21 7.57 -6.23
C CYS A 82 -18.06 7.53 -4.97
N SER A 83 -19.21 6.85 -5.05
CA SER A 83 -20.02 6.61 -3.86
C SER A 83 -19.40 5.47 -3.03
N PRO A 84 -18.93 5.74 -1.82
CA PRO A 84 -18.27 4.73 -1.01
C PRO A 84 -19.30 3.76 -0.42
N LYS A 85 -18.91 2.49 -0.32
CA LYS A 85 -19.68 1.47 0.42
C LYS A 85 -19.19 1.30 1.87
N VAL A 86 -18.39 2.24 2.35
CA VAL A 86 -17.77 2.21 3.67
C VAL A 86 -18.08 3.49 4.44
N ALA A 87 -18.23 3.39 5.74
CA ALA A 87 -18.51 4.53 6.62
C ALA A 87 -17.26 5.30 7.03
N ALA A 88 -16.13 4.60 7.13
CA ALA A 88 -14.85 5.20 7.49
C ALA A 88 -13.68 4.44 6.85
N VAL A 89 -12.55 5.13 6.70
CA VAL A 89 -11.29 4.57 6.21
C VAL A 89 -10.17 4.86 7.21
N HIS A 90 -9.49 3.81 7.65
CA HIS A 90 -8.25 3.93 8.41
C HIS A 90 -7.08 3.58 7.50
N ALA A 91 -6.22 4.54 7.23
CA ALA A 91 -5.07 4.37 6.36
C ALA A 91 -3.95 5.33 6.74
N SER A 92 -2.72 4.99 6.37
CA SER A 92 -1.55 5.87 6.47
C SER A 92 -1.05 6.29 5.08
N GLN A 93 -1.47 5.60 4.03
CA GLN A 93 -1.07 5.88 2.67
C GLN A 93 -1.79 7.12 2.11
N PRO A 94 -1.06 8.11 1.56
CA PRO A 94 -1.64 9.33 1.01
C PRO A 94 -2.67 9.08 -0.10
N PHE A 95 -2.46 8.05 -0.93
CA PHE A 95 -3.40 7.67 -1.99
C PHE A 95 -4.77 7.25 -1.42
N ALA A 96 -4.78 6.36 -0.44
CA ALA A 96 -6.01 5.91 0.21
C ALA A 96 -6.72 7.05 0.93
N LEU A 97 -5.95 7.93 1.61
CA LEU A 97 -6.49 9.12 2.26
C LEU A 97 -7.09 10.11 1.24
N GLY A 98 -6.45 10.28 0.09
CA GLY A 98 -6.94 11.12 -0.99
C GLY A 98 -8.27 10.62 -1.54
N LEU A 99 -8.35 9.33 -1.89
CA LEU A 99 -9.59 8.71 -2.39
C LEU A 99 -10.74 8.78 -1.37
N ALA A 100 -10.46 8.51 -0.10
CA ALA A 100 -11.47 8.58 0.94
C ALA A 100 -12.01 10.01 1.13
N ARG A 101 -11.13 11.03 1.08
CA ARG A 101 -11.54 12.43 1.13
C ARG A 101 -12.39 12.84 -0.07
N MET A 102 -11.98 12.43 -1.28
CA MET A 102 -12.76 12.67 -2.50
C MET A 102 -14.15 12.03 -2.43
N ALA A 103 -14.26 10.88 -1.78
CA ALA A 103 -15.52 10.18 -1.56
C ALA A 103 -16.34 10.72 -0.37
N GLY A 104 -15.85 11.74 0.33
CA GLY A 104 -16.54 12.32 1.51
C GLY A 104 -16.56 11.39 2.73
N VAL A 105 -15.65 10.41 2.80
CA VAL A 105 -15.60 9.43 3.89
C VAL A 105 -14.67 9.92 5.00
N THR A 106 -15.07 9.65 6.26
CA THR A 106 -14.23 9.93 7.43
C THR A 106 -12.93 9.16 7.36
N VAL A 107 -11.79 9.84 7.56
CA VAL A 107 -10.46 9.24 7.55
C VAL A 107 -9.77 9.37 8.90
N SER A 108 -9.05 8.31 9.28
CA SER A 108 -8.22 8.27 10.49
C SER A 108 -6.92 7.49 10.21
N PRO A 109 -5.85 7.73 11.00
CA PRO A 109 -4.64 6.93 10.89
C PRO A 109 -4.90 5.45 11.21
N ALA A 110 -4.24 4.55 10.47
CA ALA A 110 -4.29 3.10 10.70
C ALA A 110 -3.37 2.68 11.87
N SER A 111 -3.51 3.26 13.05
CA SER A 111 -2.66 2.97 14.20
C SER A 111 -3.16 1.80 15.03
N ARG A 112 -4.44 1.75 15.30
CA ARG A 112 -5.08 0.68 16.09
C ARG A 112 -6.57 0.60 15.79
N TYR A 113 -7.14 -0.55 16.10
CA TYR A 113 -8.58 -0.74 16.04
C TYR A 113 -9.33 0.20 16.98
N THR A 114 -10.33 0.86 16.45
CA THR A 114 -11.31 1.62 17.21
C THR A 114 -12.71 1.23 16.74
N PRO A 115 -13.65 0.95 17.66
CA PRO A 115 -15.03 0.67 17.26
C PRO A 115 -15.63 1.81 16.45
N SER A 116 -16.35 1.47 15.40
CA SER A 116 -17.04 2.44 14.54
C SER A 116 -18.40 1.89 14.15
N SER A 117 -19.33 2.78 13.85
CA SER A 117 -20.63 2.39 13.30
C SER A 117 -20.50 2.18 11.79
N GLY A 118 -21.02 1.05 11.29
CA GLY A 118 -21.00 0.74 9.86
C GLY A 118 -19.73 0.03 9.40
N THR A 119 -19.54 -0.05 8.09
CA THR A 119 -18.40 -0.76 7.48
C THR A 119 -17.15 0.11 7.53
N LEU A 120 -16.09 -0.41 8.15
CA LEU A 120 -14.77 0.21 8.21
C LEU A 120 -13.83 -0.46 7.21
N LEU A 121 -13.16 0.32 6.38
CA LEU A 121 -12.03 -0.12 5.55
C LEU A 121 -10.72 0.23 6.25
N VAL A 122 -9.87 -0.75 6.46
CA VAL A 122 -8.53 -0.55 7.04
C VAL A 122 -7.48 -0.97 6.04
N LEU A 123 -6.56 -0.07 5.72
CA LEU A 123 -5.38 -0.37 4.90
C LEU A 123 -4.14 -0.36 5.79
N VAL A 124 -3.51 -1.53 5.89
CA VAL A 124 -2.28 -1.74 6.65
C VAL A 124 -1.16 -2.05 5.68
N ASP A 125 -0.13 -1.22 5.70
CA ASP A 125 1.06 -1.34 4.83
C ASP A 125 2.37 -1.41 5.61
N THR A 126 2.31 -1.54 6.93
CA THR A 126 3.48 -1.49 7.82
C THR A 126 4.48 -2.61 7.55
N LEU A 127 4.02 -3.79 7.11
CA LEU A 127 4.88 -4.93 6.77
C LEU A 127 5.63 -4.76 5.43
N GLN A 128 5.18 -3.86 4.57
CA GLN A 128 5.75 -3.70 3.23
C GLN A 128 7.20 -3.21 3.28
N ARG A 129 7.48 -2.20 4.09
CA ARG A 129 8.82 -1.61 4.18
C ARG A 129 9.87 -2.58 4.71
N PRO A 130 9.66 -3.26 5.86
CA PRO A 130 10.58 -4.30 6.33
C PRO A 130 10.81 -5.41 5.32
N ALA A 131 9.75 -5.88 4.64
CA ALA A 131 9.85 -6.91 3.62
C ALA A 131 10.74 -6.46 2.45
N LEU A 132 10.56 -5.25 1.93
CA LEU A 132 11.37 -4.69 0.84
C LEU A 132 12.85 -4.55 1.22
N HIS A 133 13.14 -4.22 2.47
CA HIS A 133 14.52 -4.10 2.97
C HIS A 133 15.10 -5.42 3.48
N LYS A 134 14.33 -6.52 3.42
CA LYS A 134 14.70 -7.84 3.96
C LYS A 134 15.08 -7.78 5.44
N ASP A 135 14.46 -6.89 6.18
CA ASP A 135 14.63 -6.69 7.61
C ASP A 135 13.65 -7.58 8.36
N GLY A 136 14.10 -8.81 8.66
CA GLY A 136 13.26 -9.83 9.30
C GLY A 136 12.88 -9.46 10.76
N GLU A 137 13.76 -8.79 11.48
CA GLU A 137 13.47 -8.35 12.86
C GLU A 137 12.39 -7.28 12.88
N ALA A 138 12.54 -6.24 12.08
CA ALA A 138 11.52 -5.21 11.95
C ALA A 138 10.19 -5.79 11.46
N TRP A 139 10.22 -6.77 10.53
CA TRP A 139 9.01 -7.42 10.03
C TRP A 139 8.26 -8.17 11.14
N VAL A 140 8.97 -8.93 11.97
CA VAL A 140 8.36 -9.65 13.10
C VAL A 140 7.80 -8.67 14.12
N ASN A 141 8.52 -7.59 14.43
CA ASN A 141 8.06 -6.55 15.34
C ASN A 141 6.75 -5.90 14.86
N GLU A 142 6.68 -5.55 13.55
CA GLU A 142 5.45 -5.01 12.96
C GLU A 142 4.30 -6.02 12.98
N LEU A 143 4.57 -7.30 12.76
CA LEU A 143 3.56 -8.35 12.86
C LEU A 143 2.99 -8.46 14.29
N CYS A 144 3.85 -8.39 15.31
CA CYS A 144 3.42 -8.36 16.71
C CYS A 144 2.57 -7.11 17.02
N GLN A 145 2.91 -5.96 16.44
CA GLN A 145 2.12 -4.74 16.58
C GLN A 145 0.74 -4.87 15.89
N LEU A 146 0.68 -5.51 14.72
CA LEU A 146 -0.59 -5.79 14.05
C LEU A 146 -1.47 -6.72 14.88
N GLU A 147 -0.89 -7.77 15.46
CA GLU A 147 -1.63 -8.65 16.37
C GLU A 147 -2.22 -7.87 17.55
N ALA A 148 -1.39 -7.08 18.24
CA ALA A 148 -1.81 -6.35 19.43
C ALA A 148 -2.82 -5.22 19.13
N ASN A 149 -2.63 -4.50 18.04
CA ASN A 149 -3.41 -3.30 17.74
C ASN A 149 -4.66 -3.58 16.88
N TRP A 150 -4.69 -4.68 16.14
CA TRP A 150 -5.75 -4.99 15.19
C TRP A 150 -6.37 -6.36 15.40
N PHE A 151 -5.63 -7.44 15.24
CA PHE A 151 -6.21 -8.78 15.20
C PHE A 151 -6.80 -9.23 16.54
N ALA A 152 -6.10 -9.05 17.64
CA ALA A 152 -6.60 -9.41 18.96
C ALA A 152 -7.84 -8.59 19.37
N PRO A 153 -7.89 -7.25 19.22
CA PRO A 153 -9.09 -6.47 19.46
C PRO A 153 -10.27 -6.85 18.56
N ILE A 154 -10.04 -7.03 17.24
CA ILE A 154 -11.07 -7.45 16.31
C ILE A 154 -11.66 -8.80 16.68
N LEU A 155 -10.82 -9.76 17.05
CA LEU A 155 -11.26 -11.08 17.50
C LEU A 155 -12.10 -11.00 18.79
N ALA A 156 -11.72 -10.12 19.72
CA ALA A 156 -12.49 -9.85 20.92
C ALA A 156 -13.89 -9.28 20.61
N GLU A 157 -13.97 -8.33 19.66
CA GLU A 157 -15.23 -7.74 19.20
C GLU A 157 -16.14 -8.78 18.49
N LEU A 158 -15.55 -9.66 17.67
CA LEU A 158 -16.28 -10.77 17.04
C LEU A 158 -16.82 -11.75 18.10
N LYS A 159 -16.00 -12.13 19.09
CA LYS A 159 -16.43 -13.01 20.19
C LYS A 159 -17.55 -12.38 21.02
N ALA A 160 -17.49 -11.08 21.25
CA ALA A 160 -18.52 -10.31 21.95
C ALA A 160 -19.75 -10.01 21.08
N ARG A 161 -19.77 -10.42 19.81
CA ARG A 161 -20.83 -10.16 18.82
C ARG A 161 -21.09 -8.67 18.55
N ARG A 162 -20.09 -7.82 18.81
CA ARG A 162 -20.14 -6.40 18.46
C ARG A 162 -19.73 -6.12 17.02
N LEU A 163 -18.94 -7.04 16.42
CA LEU A 163 -18.72 -7.11 14.97
C LEU A 163 -19.50 -8.27 14.37
N THR A 164 -20.09 -8.04 13.21
CA THR A 164 -20.83 -9.07 12.43
C THR A 164 -19.89 -9.94 11.62
N GLY A 165 -18.82 -9.39 11.12
CA GLY A 165 -17.81 -10.07 10.32
C GLY A 165 -16.62 -9.21 10.01
N VAL A 166 -15.56 -9.85 9.51
CA VAL A 166 -14.32 -9.24 9.05
C VAL A 166 -13.88 -9.93 7.77
N SER A 167 -13.57 -9.14 6.75
CA SER A 167 -12.92 -9.61 5.52
C SER A 167 -11.46 -9.17 5.54
N ILE A 168 -10.55 -10.12 5.43
CA ILE A 168 -9.11 -9.87 5.31
C ILE A 168 -8.70 -10.15 3.88
N ARG A 169 -8.03 -9.20 3.25
CA ARG A 169 -7.49 -9.30 1.90
C ARG A 169 -6.02 -8.99 1.90
N VAL A 170 -5.22 -9.95 1.47
CA VAL A 170 -3.76 -9.81 1.38
C VAL A 170 -3.36 -10.00 -0.08
N PRO A 171 -3.21 -8.90 -0.83
CA PRO A 171 -2.72 -8.96 -2.20
C PRO A 171 -1.21 -9.20 -2.24
N ASP A 172 -0.79 -10.03 -3.17
CA ASP A 172 0.58 -10.27 -3.58
C ASP A 172 0.68 -10.04 -5.09
N ASP A 173 1.87 -10.05 -5.68
CA ASP A 173 2.11 -9.88 -7.12
C ASP A 173 1.35 -10.91 -7.98
N ARG A 174 1.06 -12.07 -7.41
CA ARG A 174 0.46 -13.22 -8.13
C ARG A 174 -0.83 -13.76 -7.51
N HIS A 175 -1.10 -13.42 -6.27
CA HIS A 175 -2.19 -14.03 -5.52
C HIS A 175 -2.96 -12.99 -4.73
N LEU A 176 -4.22 -13.28 -4.48
CA LEU A 176 -5.03 -12.58 -3.52
C LEU A 176 -5.50 -13.58 -2.46
N LEU A 177 -4.97 -13.49 -1.26
CA LEU A 177 -5.50 -14.26 -0.13
C LEU A 177 -6.70 -13.50 0.43
N GLU A 178 -7.85 -14.17 0.45
CA GLU A 178 -9.07 -13.65 1.04
C GLU A 178 -9.54 -14.55 2.17
N ALA A 179 -9.91 -13.94 3.29
CA ALA A 179 -10.48 -14.63 4.43
C ALA A 179 -11.69 -13.86 4.97
N ASP A 180 -12.86 -14.47 4.90
CA ASP A 180 -14.08 -13.94 5.50
C ASP A 180 -14.38 -14.66 6.80
N ILE A 181 -14.43 -13.89 7.88
CA ILE A 181 -14.62 -14.36 9.25
C ILE A 181 -15.93 -13.75 9.77
N HIS A 182 -16.87 -14.61 10.11
CA HIS A 182 -18.12 -14.21 10.75
C HIS A 182 -18.19 -14.76 12.17
N THR A 183 -19.08 -14.24 12.99
CA THR A 183 -19.32 -14.75 14.35
C THR A 183 -19.63 -16.25 14.35
N SER A 184 -20.32 -16.77 13.33
CA SER A 184 -20.57 -18.20 13.15
C SER A 184 -19.31 -19.02 12.84
N SER A 185 -18.25 -18.40 12.30
CA SER A 185 -16.97 -19.07 12.04
C SER A 185 -16.24 -19.46 13.32
N LEU A 186 -16.50 -18.74 14.41
CA LEU A 186 -15.86 -18.98 15.71
C LEU A 186 -16.34 -20.28 16.39
N TRP A 187 -17.50 -20.81 15.98
CA TRP A 187 -18.02 -22.07 16.49
C TRP A 187 -17.37 -23.31 15.86
N LYS A 188 -16.53 -23.12 14.84
CA LYS A 188 -15.85 -24.21 14.13
C LYS A 188 -14.59 -24.65 14.84
N PHE A 189 -14.68 -24.97 16.15
CA PHE A 189 -13.57 -25.35 17.01
C PHE A 189 -12.82 -26.62 16.56
N TRP A 190 -13.43 -27.42 15.67
CA TRP A 190 -12.80 -28.60 15.06
C TRP A 190 -11.82 -28.28 13.95
N ARG A 191 -11.77 -27.02 13.45
CA ARG A 191 -10.79 -26.61 12.46
C ARG A 191 -9.45 -26.40 13.13
N LYS A 192 -8.42 -27.10 12.65
CA LYS A 192 -7.06 -26.88 13.10
C LYS A 192 -6.48 -25.62 12.49
N PRO A 193 -5.67 -24.84 13.23
CA PRO A 193 -4.88 -23.76 12.66
C PRO A 193 -4.00 -24.29 11.53
N ARG A 194 -3.88 -23.54 10.46
CA ARG A 194 -2.98 -23.85 9.35
C ARG A 194 -1.88 -22.79 9.32
N PRO A 195 -0.61 -23.16 9.10
CA PRO A 195 0.46 -22.21 8.89
C PRO A 195 0.15 -21.28 7.71
N LEU A 196 0.53 -20.01 7.81
CA LEU A 196 0.31 -19.03 6.75
C LEU A 196 1.00 -19.46 5.44
N ALA A 197 2.18 -20.07 5.53
CA ALA A 197 2.91 -20.61 4.38
C ALA A 197 2.09 -21.64 3.60
N ASP A 198 1.36 -22.53 4.29
CA ASP A 198 0.51 -23.55 3.65
C ASP A 198 -0.71 -22.90 2.98
N LEU A 199 -1.26 -21.85 3.58
CA LEU A 199 -2.36 -21.08 2.99
C LEU A 199 -1.92 -20.38 1.71
N LEU A 200 -0.77 -19.73 1.73
CA LEU A 200 -0.20 -19.06 0.56
C LEU A 200 0.14 -20.05 -0.57
N ALA A 201 0.73 -21.20 -0.23
CA ALA A 201 1.03 -22.25 -1.21
C ALA A 201 -0.23 -22.88 -1.85
N SER A 202 -1.36 -22.84 -1.16
CA SER A 202 -2.64 -23.36 -1.64
C SER A 202 -3.53 -22.31 -2.33
N ALA A 203 -3.10 -21.05 -2.38
CA ALA A 203 -3.84 -19.99 -3.05
C ALA A 203 -3.91 -20.25 -4.56
N PRO A 204 -5.07 -20.11 -5.21
CA PRO A 204 -5.17 -20.24 -6.66
C PRO A 204 -4.28 -19.19 -7.33
N GLN A 205 -3.47 -19.64 -8.28
CA GLN A 205 -2.73 -18.70 -9.13
C GLN A 205 -3.75 -17.97 -10.01
N PRO A 206 -3.67 -16.65 -10.17
CA PRO A 206 -4.49 -15.97 -11.14
C PRO A 206 -4.17 -16.56 -12.51
N ASP A 207 -5.22 -16.88 -13.27
CA ASP A 207 -5.08 -17.32 -14.64
C ASP A 207 -4.14 -16.35 -15.35
N THR A 208 -3.05 -16.86 -15.90
CA THR A 208 -2.16 -16.10 -16.74
C THR A 208 -2.99 -15.56 -17.89
N VAL A 209 -3.38 -14.31 -17.82
CA VAL A 209 -3.88 -13.59 -18.98
C VAL A 209 -2.73 -13.58 -19.96
N SER A 210 -2.78 -14.50 -20.91
CA SER A 210 -1.86 -14.53 -22.05
C SER A 210 -1.96 -13.19 -22.79
N PRO A 211 -0.83 -12.65 -23.27
CA PRO A 211 -0.71 -11.35 -23.90
C PRO A 211 -1.57 -11.19 -25.15
#